data_e45705bc38c74a3f28aefb81aafeed9a
#
_entry.id   e45705bc38c74a3f28aefb81aafeed9a
#
_cell.length_a   1.000
_cell.length_b   1.000
_cell.length_c   1.000
_cell.angle_alpha   90.00
_cell.angle_beta   90.00
_cell.angle_gamma   90.00
#
_symmetry.space_group_name_H-M   'P 1'
#
loop_
_entity.id
_entity.type
_entity.pdbx_description
1 polymer ?
#
loop_
_entity_poly.entity_id
_entity_poly.type
_entity_poly.pdbx_seq_one_letter_code
_entity_poly.pdbx_strand_id
1 'polypeptide(L)'
;RSRLENLEKMINAVEETQKRGLNRAEHRLHLRCELPHHTTLPLFEKLVGREPVSLVSLMDHSPGQRQFANIEKYREYYQGKYSLNDAEMAHYEEEQLQLAAQWSQPNRLSIAAMCRDRNIALASHDDATHDHVRESHQLGSVIAEFPTTFEAAEASRKHGMNVLMGAPNIVR
;
A
#
# COMPACT_ATOMS: atom_id res chain seq x y z
N ARG A 1 2.99 -8.62 -21.31
CA ARG A 1 4.12 -8.26 -20.41
C ARG A 1 3.53 -7.89 -19.06
N SER A 2 4.04 -8.51 -17.99
CA SER A 2 3.52 -8.26 -16.65
C SER A 2 3.82 -6.82 -16.21
N ARG A 3 2.97 -6.25 -15.34
CA ARG A 3 3.22 -4.91 -14.77
C ARG A 3 4.58 -4.83 -14.06
N LEU A 4 5.03 -5.94 -13.47
CA LEU A 4 6.31 -6.05 -12.76
C LEU A 4 7.52 -5.91 -13.70
N GLU A 5 7.47 -6.47 -14.93
CA GLU A 5 8.56 -6.33 -15.92
C GLU A 5 8.80 -4.88 -16.34
N ASN A 6 7.80 -4.03 -16.23
CA ASN A 6 7.91 -2.62 -16.58
C ASN A 6 8.36 -1.74 -15.42
N LEU A 7 8.23 -2.20 -14.17
CA LEU A 7 8.53 -1.39 -12.98
C LEU A 7 9.98 -0.89 -12.97
N GLU A 8 10.94 -1.79 -13.13
CA GLU A 8 12.36 -1.41 -13.17
C GLU A 8 12.69 -0.48 -14.34
N LYS A 9 12.06 -0.71 -15.52
CA LYS A 9 12.25 0.16 -16.67
C LYS A 9 11.73 1.57 -16.43
N MET A 10 10.60 1.70 -15.75
CA MET A 10 10.03 3.00 -15.39
C MET A 10 10.92 3.74 -14.39
N ILE A 11 11.42 3.05 -13.38
CA ILE A 11 12.35 3.63 -12.39
C ILE A 11 13.65 4.07 -13.07
N ASN A 12 14.24 3.21 -13.91
CA ASN A 12 15.44 3.53 -14.67
C ASN A 12 15.24 4.77 -15.57
N ALA A 13 14.09 4.90 -16.21
CA ALA A 13 13.77 6.06 -17.04
C ALA A 13 13.70 7.34 -16.22
N VAL A 14 13.11 7.31 -15.03
CA VAL A 14 13.07 8.47 -14.11
C VAL A 14 14.47 8.88 -13.67
N GLU A 15 15.29 7.93 -13.24
CA GLU A 15 16.66 8.21 -12.80
C GLU A 15 17.54 8.75 -13.94
N GLU A 16 17.44 8.13 -15.12
CA GLU A 16 18.23 8.55 -16.27
C GLU A 16 17.87 9.97 -16.74
N THR A 17 16.58 10.28 -16.80
CA THR A 17 16.12 11.62 -17.19
C THR A 17 16.50 12.68 -16.15
N GLN A 18 16.50 12.35 -14.87
CA GLN A 18 16.97 13.25 -13.81
C GLN A 18 18.49 13.50 -13.93
N LYS A 19 19.31 12.44 -14.07
CA LYS A 19 20.76 12.57 -14.26
C LYS A 19 21.14 13.41 -15.45
N ARG A 20 20.36 13.34 -16.52
CA ARG A 20 20.58 14.12 -17.75
C ARG A 20 20.00 15.53 -17.70
N GLY A 21 19.36 15.92 -16.61
CA GLY A 21 18.73 17.23 -16.47
C GLY A 21 17.58 17.48 -17.47
N LEU A 22 16.91 16.44 -17.94
CA LEU A 22 15.82 16.54 -18.92
C LEU A 22 14.47 16.85 -18.27
N ASN A 23 14.36 16.71 -16.96
CA ASN A 23 13.13 16.92 -16.21
C ASN A 23 12.97 18.42 -15.87
N ARG A 24 11.73 18.92 -15.96
CA ARG A 24 11.38 20.27 -15.48
C ARG A 24 11.20 20.35 -13.97
N ALA A 25 11.00 19.20 -13.31
CA ALA A 25 10.82 19.08 -11.88
C ALA A 25 11.60 17.87 -11.36
N GLU A 26 11.96 17.89 -10.10
CA GLU A 26 12.50 16.73 -9.40
C GLU A 26 11.38 15.69 -9.26
N HIS A 27 11.61 14.48 -9.75
CA HIS A 27 10.69 13.35 -9.58
C HIS A 27 11.08 12.52 -8.37
N ARG A 28 10.10 12.23 -7.54
CA ARG A 28 10.23 11.33 -6.40
C ARG A 28 9.33 10.13 -6.60
N LEU A 29 9.78 8.97 -6.14
CA LEU A 29 9.05 7.71 -6.28
C LEU A 29 8.37 7.34 -4.97
N HIS A 30 7.11 6.95 -5.10
CA HIS A 30 6.30 6.37 -4.07
C HIS A 30 6.13 4.88 -4.36
N LEU A 31 6.72 4.02 -3.53
CA LEU A 31 6.54 2.57 -3.62
C LEU A 31 5.28 2.16 -2.86
N ARG A 32 4.32 1.61 -3.59
CA ARG A 32 3.07 1.08 -3.03
C ARG A 32 3.20 -0.42 -2.88
N CYS A 33 3.32 -0.90 -1.64
CA CYS A 33 3.64 -2.29 -1.32
C CYS A 33 2.37 -3.05 -0.94
N GLU A 34 1.92 -3.95 -1.82
CA GLU A 34 0.83 -4.88 -1.55
C GLU A 34 1.35 -6.02 -0.67
N LEU A 35 0.96 -6.04 0.59
CA LEU A 35 1.55 -6.90 1.62
C LEU A 35 1.26 -8.40 1.46
N PRO A 36 0.03 -8.82 1.11
CA PRO A 36 -0.32 -10.23 1.02
C PRO A 36 0.22 -10.92 -0.26
N HIS A 37 1.49 -10.68 -0.59
CA HIS A 37 2.11 -11.29 -1.76
C HIS A 37 3.57 -11.65 -1.51
N HIS A 38 3.97 -12.86 -1.93
CA HIS A 38 5.31 -13.40 -1.70
C HIS A 38 6.44 -12.63 -2.41
N THR A 39 6.14 -11.93 -3.50
CA THR A 39 7.15 -11.16 -4.25
C THR A 39 7.34 -9.74 -3.73
N THR A 40 6.50 -9.26 -2.82
CA THR A 40 6.53 -7.86 -2.38
C THR A 40 7.86 -7.52 -1.71
N LEU A 41 8.27 -8.29 -0.72
CA LEU A 41 9.53 -8.02 -0.02
C LEU A 41 10.76 -8.15 -0.93
N PRO A 42 10.93 -9.22 -1.73
CA PRO A 42 12.06 -9.33 -2.64
C PRO A 42 12.15 -8.20 -3.67
N LEU A 43 11.03 -7.70 -4.17
CA LEU A 43 11.00 -6.55 -5.07
C LEU A 43 11.32 -5.24 -4.34
N PHE A 44 10.77 -5.07 -3.15
CA PHE A 44 11.03 -3.90 -2.33
C PHE A 44 12.53 -3.77 -1.99
N GLU A 45 13.17 -4.85 -1.58
CA GLU A 45 14.61 -4.89 -1.28
C GLU A 45 15.48 -4.41 -2.45
N LYS A 46 15.11 -4.75 -3.68
CA LYS A 46 15.80 -4.30 -4.89
C LYS A 46 15.63 -2.81 -5.18
N LEU A 47 14.50 -2.23 -4.76
CA LEU A 47 14.07 -0.90 -5.16
C LEU A 47 14.25 0.16 -4.08
N VAL A 48 14.19 -0.20 -2.81
CA VAL A 48 14.19 0.74 -1.68
C VAL A 48 15.44 1.60 -1.58
N GLY A 49 16.57 1.13 -2.09
CA GLY A 49 17.83 1.87 -2.12
C GLY A 49 18.00 2.83 -3.32
N ARG A 50 17.01 2.92 -4.21
CA ARG A 50 17.08 3.83 -5.38
C ARG A 50 16.88 5.27 -4.94
N GLU A 51 17.71 6.19 -5.46
CA GLU A 51 17.75 7.59 -5.04
C GLU A 51 16.39 8.31 -5.07
N PRO A 52 15.53 8.13 -6.09
CA PRO A 52 14.24 8.84 -6.11
C PRO A 52 13.21 8.32 -5.11
N VAL A 53 13.42 7.17 -4.46
CA VAL A 53 12.45 6.59 -3.52
C VAL A 53 12.40 7.42 -2.24
N SER A 54 11.23 8.02 -1.97
CA SER A 54 11.06 8.93 -0.83
C SER A 54 9.84 8.63 0.04
N LEU A 55 8.92 7.78 -0.46
CA LEU A 55 7.70 7.41 0.23
C LEU A 55 7.38 5.94 -0.03
N VAL A 56 6.89 5.26 1.00
CA VAL A 56 6.44 3.87 0.92
C VAL A 56 5.07 3.76 1.58
N SER A 57 4.09 3.16 0.91
CA SER A 57 2.79 2.81 1.51
C SER A 57 2.69 1.31 1.75
N LEU A 58 2.16 0.95 2.90
CA LEU A 58 1.79 -0.43 3.25
C LEU A 58 0.31 -0.63 2.93
N MET A 59 0.02 -1.48 1.94
CA MET A 59 -1.34 -1.78 1.50
C MET A 59 -1.70 -3.22 1.81
N ASP A 60 -2.91 -3.42 2.30
CA ASP A 60 -3.46 -4.75 2.54
C ASP A 60 -4.93 -4.77 2.08
N HIS A 61 -5.14 -5.29 0.88
CA HIS A 61 -6.46 -5.40 0.26
C HIS A 61 -7.06 -6.80 0.40
N SER A 62 -6.61 -7.56 1.40
CA SER A 62 -7.19 -8.88 1.68
C SER A 62 -8.59 -8.78 2.30
N PRO A 63 -9.40 -9.86 2.22
CA PRO A 63 -10.72 -9.89 2.82
C PRO A 63 -10.67 -9.57 4.32
N GLY A 64 -11.57 -8.71 4.77
CA GLY A 64 -11.66 -8.30 6.18
C GLY A 64 -10.62 -7.25 6.61
N GLN A 65 -9.78 -6.76 5.70
CA GLN A 65 -8.75 -5.77 6.01
C GLN A 65 -9.09 -4.39 5.43
N ARG A 66 -8.79 -3.34 6.20
CA ARG A 66 -8.76 -1.93 5.76
C ARG A 66 -10.01 -1.52 4.95
N GLN A 67 -9.85 -1.11 3.68
CA GLN A 67 -10.97 -0.76 2.80
C GLN A 67 -11.97 -1.91 2.64
N PHE A 68 -11.55 -3.15 2.78
CA PHE A 68 -12.38 -4.34 2.68
C PHE A 68 -12.73 -4.96 4.04
N ALA A 69 -12.78 -4.16 5.10
CA ALA A 69 -13.28 -4.59 6.41
C ALA A 69 -14.70 -5.20 6.33
N ASN A 70 -15.51 -4.78 5.36
CA ASN A 70 -16.77 -5.42 5.01
C ASN A 70 -16.54 -6.46 3.90
N ILE A 71 -16.68 -7.75 4.24
CA ILE A 71 -16.46 -8.89 3.33
C ILE A 71 -17.48 -8.90 2.17
N GLU A 72 -18.72 -8.46 2.38
CA GLU A 72 -19.73 -8.41 1.32
C GLU A 72 -19.32 -7.44 0.22
N LYS A 73 -18.82 -6.25 0.59
CA LYS A 73 -18.28 -5.28 -0.37
C LYS A 73 -17.04 -5.80 -1.09
N TYR A 74 -16.20 -6.57 -0.39
CA TYR A 74 -15.06 -7.24 -1.02
C TYR A 74 -15.51 -8.19 -2.12
N ARG A 75 -16.49 -9.07 -1.82
CA ARG A 75 -17.04 -10.04 -2.79
C ARG A 75 -17.69 -9.33 -3.98
N GLU A 76 -18.56 -8.35 -3.74
CA GLU A 76 -19.20 -7.57 -4.78
C GLU A 76 -18.17 -6.93 -5.73
N TYR A 77 -17.13 -6.31 -5.18
CA TYR A 77 -16.08 -5.68 -5.96
C TYR A 77 -15.31 -6.67 -6.84
N TYR A 78 -14.85 -7.80 -6.27
CA TYR A 78 -14.02 -8.74 -7.01
C TYR A 78 -14.83 -9.64 -7.95
N GLN A 79 -16.06 -9.98 -7.61
CA GLN A 79 -17.00 -10.64 -8.55
C GLN A 79 -17.21 -9.77 -9.79
N GLY A 80 -17.49 -8.48 -9.61
CA GLY A 80 -17.67 -7.57 -10.73
C GLY A 80 -16.38 -7.38 -11.55
N LYS A 81 -15.24 -7.23 -10.87
CA LYS A 81 -13.95 -6.98 -11.51
C LYS A 81 -13.45 -8.14 -12.36
N TYR A 82 -13.63 -9.36 -11.90
CA TYR A 82 -13.11 -10.57 -12.54
C TYR A 82 -14.20 -11.45 -13.15
N SER A 83 -15.47 -11.04 -13.07
CA SER A 83 -16.63 -11.78 -13.57
C SER A 83 -16.74 -13.19 -12.97
N LEU A 84 -16.48 -13.32 -11.67
CA LEU A 84 -16.48 -14.58 -10.94
C LEU A 84 -17.92 -14.99 -10.57
N ASN A 85 -18.22 -16.26 -10.65
CA ASN A 85 -19.42 -16.84 -10.02
C ASN A 85 -19.18 -17.04 -8.50
N ASP A 86 -20.21 -17.43 -7.75
CA ASP A 86 -20.13 -17.55 -6.29
C ASP A 86 -19.08 -18.57 -5.81
N ALA A 87 -18.95 -19.70 -6.50
CA ALA A 87 -17.99 -20.75 -6.17
C ALA A 87 -16.55 -20.28 -6.44
N GLU A 88 -16.34 -19.62 -7.58
CA GLU A 88 -15.04 -19.03 -7.94
C GLU A 88 -14.66 -17.91 -6.97
N MET A 89 -15.63 -17.08 -6.56
CA MET A 89 -15.41 -16.03 -5.58
C MET A 89 -15.03 -16.59 -4.20
N ALA A 90 -15.70 -17.64 -3.75
CA ALA A 90 -15.37 -18.29 -2.48
C ALA A 90 -13.95 -18.87 -2.49
N HIS A 91 -13.55 -19.50 -3.60
CA HIS A 91 -12.19 -20.03 -3.77
C HIS A 91 -11.15 -18.90 -3.81
N TYR A 92 -11.42 -17.84 -4.57
CA TYR A 92 -10.56 -16.65 -4.63
C TYR A 92 -10.36 -16.01 -3.25
N GLU A 93 -11.45 -15.84 -2.48
CA GLU A 93 -11.40 -15.29 -1.13
C GLU A 93 -10.53 -16.14 -0.20
N GLU A 94 -10.69 -17.47 -0.23
CA GLU A 94 -9.88 -18.40 0.56
C GLU A 94 -8.40 -18.30 0.22
N GLU A 95 -8.05 -18.27 -1.07
CA GLU A 95 -6.67 -18.08 -1.51
C GLU A 95 -6.09 -16.74 -0.99
N GLN A 96 -6.85 -15.65 -1.07
CA GLN A 96 -6.39 -14.34 -0.59
C GLN A 96 -6.20 -14.31 0.93
N LEU A 97 -7.06 -14.99 1.69
CA LEU A 97 -6.91 -15.14 3.15
C LEU A 97 -5.65 -15.94 3.51
N GLN A 98 -5.37 -17.02 2.79
CA GLN A 98 -4.15 -17.82 2.98
C GLN A 98 -2.89 -17.02 2.68
N LEU A 99 -2.87 -16.26 1.58
CA LEU A 99 -1.76 -15.38 1.22
C LEU A 99 -1.55 -14.30 2.27
N ALA A 100 -2.62 -13.68 2.75
CA ALA A 100 -2.56 -12.65 3.80
C ALA A 100 -2.01 -13.24 5.11
N ALA A 101 -2.49 -14.38 5.54
CA ALA A 101 -2.03 -15.06 6.76
C ALA A 101 -0.53 -15.39 6.69
N GLN A 102 -0.04 -15.74 5.51
CA GLN A 102 1.36 -16.11 5.32
C GLN A 102 2.29 -14.90 5.17
N TRP A 103 1.87 -13.84 4.45
CA TRP A 103 2.76 -12.81 3.96
C TRP A 103 2.52 -11.41 4.53
N SER A 104 1.27 -11.03 4.89
CA SER A 104 0.98 -9.64 5.26
C SER A 104 1.82 -9.15 6.42
N GLN A 105 1.85 -9.86 7.53
CA GLN A 105 2.56 -9.41 8.72
C GLN A 105 4.09 -9.46 8.59
N PRO A 106 4.71 -10.53 8.07
CA PRO A 106 6.14 -10.55 7.82
C PRO A 106 6.61 -9.43 6.89
N ASN A 107 5.91 -9.22 5.77
CA ASN A 107 6.24 -8.15 4.83
C ASN A 107 6.08 -6.76 5.47
N ARG A 108 5.01 -6.55 6.21
CA ARG A 108 4.73 -5.30 6.93
C ARG A 108 5.86 -4.90 7.87
N LEU A 109 6.28 -5.82 8.73
CA LEU A 109 7.35 -5.58 9.70
C LEU A 109 8.70 -5.32 9.01
N SER A 110 9.04 -6.13 8.02
CA SER A 110 10.31 -6.01 7.30
C SER A 110 10.40 -4.70 6.53
N ILE A 111 9.34 -4.33 5.79
CA ILE A 111 9.32 -3.08 5.02
C ILE A 111 9.37 -1.87 5.95
N ALA A 112 8.61 -1.87 7.04
CA ALA A 112 8.63 -0.77 8.02
C ALA A 112 10.02 -0.59 8.65
N ALA A 113 10.69 -1.69 9.04
CA ALA A 113 12.05 -1.65 9.55
C ALA A 113 13.03 -1.04 8.54
N MET A 114 12.96 -1.50 7.28
CA MET A 114 13.85 -1.00 6.22
C MET A 114 13.61 0.48 5.88
N CYS A 115 12.36 0.95 5.95
CA CYS A 115 12.05 2.37 5.79
C CYS A 115 12.63 3.21 6.92
N ARG A 116 12.49 2.76 8.16
CA ARG A 116 13.07 3.43 9.34
C ARG A 116 14.59 3.52 9.24
N ASP A 117 15.28 2.42 8.92
CA ASP A 117 16.73 2.35 8.81
C ASP A 117 17.30 3.26 7.71
N ARG A 118 16.47 3.58 6.70
CA ARG A 118 16.85 4.45 5.57
C ARG A 118 16.27 5.86 5.65
N ASN A 119 15.54 6.16 6.72
CA ASN A 119 14.84 7.43 6.90
C ASN A 119 13.88 7.76 5.72
N ILE A 120 13.19 6.73 5.22
CA ILE A 120 12.17 6.87 4.18
C ILE A 120 10.80 7.01 4.86
N ALA A 121 10.01 7.99 4.45
CA ALA A 121 8.68 8.20 4.98
C ALA A 121 7.77 6.99 4.72
N LEU A 122 7.09 6.54 5.78
CA LEU A 122 6.14 5.43 5.71
C LEU A 122 4.71 5.96 5.78
N ALA A 123 3.84 5.44 4.93
CA ALA A 123 2.41 5.72 4.93
C ALA A 123 1.61 4.44 5.20
N SER A 124 0.51 4.58 5.93
CA SER A 124 -0.56 3.58 5.93
C SER A 124 -1.48 3.80 4.73
N HIS A 125 -2.34 2.84 4.43
CA HIS A 125 -3.29 2.94 3.32
C HIS A 125 -4.64 2.38 3.72
N ASP A 126 -5.70 3.15 3.44
CA ASP A 126 -7.10 2.78 3.65
C ASP A 126 -7.45 2.36 5.09
N ASP A 127 -6.79 2.92 6.10
CA ASP A 127 -7.13 2.65 7.50
C ASP A 127 -8.61 2.98 7.76
N ALA A 128 -9.34 2.01 8.38
CA ALA A 128 -10.78 2.10 8.59
C ALA A 128 -11.17 2.19 10.07
N THR A 129 -10.31 1.78 10.98
CA THR A 129 -10.59 1.66 12.42
C THR A 129 -9.47 2.26 13.28
N HIS A 130 -9.76 2.52 14.55
CA HIS A 130 -8.72 2.92 15.52
C HIS A 130 -7.58 1.91 15.63
N ASP A 131 -7.89 0.61 15.52
CA ASP A 131 -6.87 -0.45 15.61
C ASP A 131 -5.94 -0.42 14.41
N HIS A 132 -6.44 -0.20 13.20
CA HIS A 132 -5.62 -0.01 12.01
C HIS A 132 -4.68 1.19 12.14
N VAL A 133 -5.20 2.31 12.62
CA VAL A 133 -4.39 3.53 12.82
C VAL A 133 -3.32 3.32 13.89
N ARG A 134 -3.68 2.66 15.00
CA ARG A 134 -2.73 2.35 16.07
C ARG A 134 -1.59 1.45 15.58
N GLU A 135 -1.91 0.39 14.83
CA GLU A 135 -0.91 -0.48 14.20
C GLU A 135 0.01 0.32 13.27
N SER A 136 -0.57 1.13 12.40
CA SER A 136 0.18 1.94 11.44
C SER A 136 1.11 2.93 12.13
N HIS A 137 0.64 3.60 13.19
CA HIS A 137 1.44 4.53 13.99
C HIS A 137 2.60 3.79 14.70
N GLN A 138 2.36 2.62 15.30
CA GLN A 138 3.38 1.82 15.97
C GLN A 138 4.50 1.36 15.03
N LEU A 139 4.18 1.18 13.74
CA LEU A 139 5.15 0.87 12.69
C LEU A 139 5.98 2.08 12.23
N GLY A 140 5.61 3.27 12.68
CA GLY A 140 6.30 4.51 12.31
C GLY A 140 5.69 5.21 11.09
N SER A 141 4.46 4.90 10.70
CA SER A 141 3.77 5.65 9.65
C SER A 141 3.57 7.11 10.08
N VAL A 142 3.94 8.03 9.22
CA VAL A 142 3.80 9.47 9.41
C VAL A 142 2.70 10.07 8.53
N ILE A 143 2.18 9.30 7.60
CA ILE A 143 1.09 9.64 6.70
C ILE A 143 0.02 8.55 6.78
N ALA A 144 -1.25 8.97 6.91
CA ALA A 144 -2.43 8.14 6.72
C ALA A 144 -2.99 8.44 5.31
N GLU A 145 -2.72 7.54 4.37
CA GLU A 145 -3.15 7.68 2.98
C GLU A 145 -4.56 7.12 2.83
N PHE A 146 -5.52 7.97 2.51
CA PHE A 146 -6.92 7.65 2.23
C PHE A 146 -7.65 6.89 3.36
N PRO A 147 -7.63 7.36 4.62
CA PRO A 147 -8.46 6.75 5.65
C PRO A 147 -9.92 6.67 5.16
N THR A 148 -10.54 5.51 5.32
CA THR A 148 -11.86 5.21 4.73
C THR A 148 -13.03 5.63 5.61
N THR A 149 -12.77 6.07 6.85
CA THR A 149 -13.76 6.57 7.80
C THR A 149 -13.29 7.87 8.42
N PHE A 150 -14.25 8.68 8.87
CA PHE A 150 -13.96 9.91 9.63
C PHE A 150 -13.22 9.59 10.94
N GLU A 151 -13.63 8.51 11.60
CA GLU A 151 -13.01 8.00 12.82
C GLU A 151 -11.52 7.68 12.63
N ALA A 152 -11.17 6.98 11.55
CA ALA A 152 -9.77 6.68 11.24
C ALA A 152 -8.97 7.95 10.90
N ALA A 153 -9.55 8.90 10.18
CA ALA A 153 -8.90 10.16 9.86
C ALA A 153 -8.64 11.00 11.13
N GLU A 154 -9.61 11.08 12.03
CA GLU A 154 -9.45 11.77 13.31
C GLU A 154 -8.41 11.10 14.21
N ALA A 155 -8.45 9.77 14.32
CA ALA A 155 -7.47 8.99 15.06
C ALA A 155 -6.05 9.19 14.52
N SER A 156 -5.88 9.20 13.19
CA SER A 156 -4.59 9.45 12.55
C SER A 156 -4.02 10.80 12.96
N ARG A 157 -4.84 11.84 12.94
CA ARG A 157 -4.42 13.17 13.39
C ARG A 157 -4.07 13.22 14.88
N LYS A 158 -4.82 12.52 15.74
CA LYS A 158 -4.51 12.42 17.18
C LYS A 158 -3.17 11.73 17.43
N HIS A 159 -2.77 10.81 16.57
CA HIS A 159 -1.44 10.17 16.59
C HIS A 159 -0.34 10.99 15.88
N GLY A 160 -0.63 12.22 15.44
CA GLY A 160 0.34 13.08 14.77
C GLY A 160 0.64 12.71 13.32
N MET A 161 -0.14 11.82 12.72
CA MET A 161 -0.01 11.44 11.30
C MET A 161 -0.68 12.49 10.41
N ASN A 162 -0.07 12.78 9.27
CA ASN A 162 -0.68 13.63 8.25
C ASN A 162 -1.70 12.84 7.44
N VAL A 163 -2.90 13.38 7.26
CA VAL A 163 -3.95 12.73 6.47
C VAL A 163 -3.87 13.19 5.02
N LEU A 164 -3.74 12.23 4.11
CA LEU A 164 -3.74 12.44 2.67
C LEU A 164 -5.09 11.98 2.10
N MET A 165 -5.77 12.89 1.39
CA MET A 165 -7.07 12.63 0.77
C MET A 165 -6.96 12.81 -0.75
N GLY A 166 -7.58 11.92 -1.51
CA GLY A 166 -7.77 12.07 -2.94
C GLY A 166 -9.07 12.81 -3.26
N ALA A 167 -9.17 13.41 -4.45
CA ALA A 167 -10.41 14.06 -4.90
C ALA A 167 -11.65 13.17 -4.80
N PRO A 168 -11.61 11.86 -5.13
CA PRO A 168 -12.76 10.96 -4.94
C PRO A 168 -13.23 10.84 -3.48
N ASN A 169 -12.36 11.03 -2.49
CA ASN A 169 -12.73 10.95 -1.07
C ASN A 169 -13.50 12.19 -0.59
N ILE A 170 -13.46 13.29 -1.35
CA ILE A 170 -14.14 14.55 -1.00
C ILE A 170 -15.58 14.56 -1.51
N VAL A 171 -15.85 13.82 -2.60
CA VAL A 171 -17.14 13.86 -3.32
C VAL A 171 -18.01 12.61 -3.12
N ARG A 172 -17.61 11.70 -2.25
CA ARG A 172 -18.34 10.48 -1.91
C ARG A 172 -18.94 10.55 -0.52
#